data_f3e39adb814b1eadf9b343202f82f8d6
#
_entry.id   f3e39adb814b1eadf9b343202f82f8d6
#
_cell.length_a   1.000
_cell.length_b   1.000
_cell.length_c   1.000
_cell.angle_alpha   90.00
_cell.angle_beta   90.00
_cell.angle_gamma   90.00
#
_symmetry.space_group_name_H-M   'P 1'
#
loop_
_entity.id
_entity.type
_entity.pdbx_description
1 polymer ?
#
loop_
_entity_poly.entity_id
_entity_poly.type
_entity_poly.pdbx_seq_one_letter_code
_entity_poly.pdbx_strand_id
1 'polypeptide(L)'
;MCIRDSDITESYDTAINKTVSYILNDILNVSVENIVTPEILYGLKSKGGFNDEVAVCYAVILTSFAAKELGKPFTEVIKDVIENSNERGILSVDDFLQTIGVKITSIKAKLNYFSSHETSYIYTIFDQIFYGAKLYEQIYSKPAIIETNGLIEKDDVLINSEIVSILQRKFAKKIAIVTGRGKFAFSYSLKDFLDNFDISNSIFLEDESKELAKPNVESLLKSIRGLNSKHCIYVGDSMEDMLMANKATEMGFKTTFCGIYGTSKKPEIKLEMFKNNNVPIILDSISQIPKALNLV
;
A
#
# COMPACT_ATOMS: atom_id res chain seq x y z
N MET A 1 0.52 13.56 15.99
CA MET A 1 1.54 13.03 15.07
C MET A 1 0.93 11.82 14.35
N CYS A 2 1.06 11.73 13.05
CA CYS A 2 0.66 10.55 12.30
C CYS A 2 1.93 9.91 11.71
N ILE A 3 2.05 8.58 11.72
CA ILE A 3 3.34 7.92 11.51
C ILE A 3 3.19 6.65 10.68
N ARG A 4 4.20 6.34 9.84
CA ARG A 4 4.43 5.00 9.29
C ARG A 4 5.28 4.18 10.29
N ASP A 5 4.94 2.93 10.48
CA ASP A 5 5.39 2.08 11.60
C ASP A 5 6.23 0.87 11.19
N SER A 6 6.07 0.40 9.95
CA SER A 6 6.67 -0.87 9.49
C SER A 6 7.14 -0.81 8.04
N ASP A 7 8.16 -1.59 7.71
CA ASP A 7 8.52 -1.93 6.34
C ASP A 7 7.80 -3.23 5.96
N ILE A 8 6.92 -3.11 4.99
CA ILE A 8 6.08 -4.18 4.47
C ILE A 8 6.48 -4.58 3.04
N THR A 9 7.59 -4.05 2.54
CA THR A 9 7.96 -4.17 1.13
C THR A 9 8.18 -5.63 0.74
N GLU A 10 8.86 -6.43 1.57
CA GLU A 10 9.13 -7.85 1.26
C GLU A 10 7.84 -8.69 1.31
N SER A 11 6.99 -8.48 2.31
CA SER A 11 5.76 -9.26 2.49
C SER A 11 4.78 -9.01 1.35
N TYR A 12 4.53 -7.74 1.01
CA TYR A 12 3.58 -7.39 -0.05
C TYR A 12 4.10 -7.70 -1.46
N ASP A 13 5.38 -7.43 -1.78
CA ASP A 13 5.94 -7.76 -3.10
C ASP A 13 5.93 -9.28 -3.34
N THR A 14 6.18 -10.07 -2.29
CA THR A 14 6.07 -11.52 -2.35
C THR A 14 4.61 -11.96 -2.51
N ALA A 15 3.68 -11.33 -1.80
CA ALA A 15 2.25 -11.61 -1.92
C ALA A 15 1.73 -11.33 -3.33
N ILE A 16 2.10 -10.19 -3.93
CA ILE A 16 1.77 -9.84 -5.32
C ILE A 16 2.24 -10.96 -6.27
N ASN A 17 3.52 -11.35 -6.21
CA ASN A 17 4.06 -12.36 -7.10
C ASN A 17 3.37 -13.73 -6.94
N LYS A 18 3.16 -14.18 -5.70
CA LYS A 18 2.48 -15.45 -5.43
C LYS A 18 1.02 -15.43 -5.87
N THR A 19 0.30 -14.32 -5.64
CA THR A 19 -1.09 -14.16 -6.07
C THR A 19 -1.21 -14.22 -7.59
N VAL A 20 -0.36 -13.47 -8.30
CA VAL A 20 -0.33 -13.48 -9.76
C VAL A 20 -0.03 -14.88 -10.28
N SER A 21 1.01 -15.54 -9.75
CA SER A 21 1.40 -16.89 -10.16
C SER A 21 0.28 -17.90 -9.94
N TYR A 22 -0.37 -17.85 -8.77
CA TYR A 22 -1.49 -18.75 -8.45
C TYR A 22 -2.66 -18.56 -9.43
N ILE A 23 -3.10 -17.31 -9.65
CA ILE A 23 -4.25 -17.00 -10.50
C ILE A 23 -3.95 -17.29 -11.98
N LEU A 24 -2.73 -17.01 -12.47
CA LEU A 24 -2.36 -17.34 -13.84
C LEU A 24 -2.35 -18.84 -14.08
N ASN A 25 -1.88 -19.63 -13.12
CA ASN A 25 -1.95 -21.09 -13.20
C ASN A 25 -3.40 -21.58 -13.20
N ASP A 26 -4.26 -21.07 -12.29
CA ASP A 26 -5.64 -21.49 -12.15
C ASP A 26 -6.51 -21.11 -13.38
N ILE A 27 -6.42 -19.86 -13.85
CA ILE A 27 -7.29 -19.36 -14.91
C ILE A 27 -6.75 -19.62 -16.32
N LEU A 28 -5.43 -19.54 -16.53
CA LEU A 28 -4.80 -19.60 -17.85
C LEU A 28 -3.99 -20.87 -18.09
N ASN A 29 -3.82 -21.72 -17.09
CA ASN A 29 -2.91 -22.87 -17.09
C ASN A 29 -1.46 -22.44 -17.49
N VAL A 30 -1.04 -21.30 -16.96
CA VAL A 30 0.30 -20.73 -17.18
C VAL A 30 1.05 -20.75 -15.87
N SER A 31 2.09 -21.59 -15.78
CA SER A 31 2.98 -21.62 -14.61
C SER A 31 4.09 -20.60 -14.80
N VAL A 32 4.11 -19.59 -13.96
CA VAL A 32 5.13 -18.56 -13.93
C VAL A 32 5.52 -18.26 -12.48
N GLU A 33 6.78 -17.89 -12.28
CA GLU A 33 7.27 -17.42 -10.99
C GLU A 33 7.93 -16.06 -11.16
N ASN A 34 7.75 -15.18 -10.17
CA ASN A 34 8.38 -13.86 -10.11
C ASN A 34 8.19 -12.99 -11.38
N ILE A 35 7.03 -13.10 -12.01
CA ILE A 35 6.69 -12.34 -13.22
C ILE A 35 6.59 -10.83 -12.96
N VAL A 36 6.25 -10.43 -11.71
CA VAL A 36 6.19 -9.03 -11.31
C VAL A 36 7.57 -8.59 -10.83
N THR A 37 8.35 -8.07 -11.76
CA THR A 37 9.69 -7.56 -11.46
C THR A 37 9.62 -6.21 -10.73
N PRO A 38 10.71 -5.78 -10.06
CA PRO A 38 10.78 -4.45 -9.46
C PRO A 38 10.48 -3.31 -10.44
N GLU A 39 10.85 -3.47 -11.72
CA GLU A 39 10.60 -2.49 -12.78
C GLU A 39 9.11 -2.37 -13.11
N ILE A 40 8.39 -3.51 -13.17
CA ILE A 40 6.95 -3.54 -13.41
C ILE A 40 6.22 -2.91 -12.23
N LEU A 41 6.58 -3.29 -11.00
CA LEU A 41 5.99 -2.77 -9.78
C LEU A 41 6.17 -1.25 -9.68
N TYR A 42 7.42 -0.78 -9.89
CA TYR A 42 7.72 0.66 -9.90
C TYR A 42 6.99 1.38 -11.05
N GLY A 43 7.01 0.79 -12.25
CA GLY A 43 6.35 1.35 -13.43
C GLY A 43 4.87 1.62 -13.20
N LEU A 44 4.12 0.65 -12.67
CA LEU A 44 2.70 0.80 -12.35
C LEU A 44 2.49 1.79 -11.19
N LYS A 45 3.17 1.61 -10.05
CA LYS A 45 3.00 2.48 -8.87
C LYS A 45 3.37 3.94 -9.13
N SER A 46 4.32 4.21 -10.02
CA SER A 46 4.72 5.58 -10.39
C SER A 46 3.65 6.35 -11.18
N LYS A 47 2.63 5.68 -11.72
CA LYS A 47 1.54 6.32 -12.47
C LYS A 47 0.46 6.93 -11.56
N GLY A 48 0.49 6.64 -10.26
CA GLY A 48 -0.63 6.87 -9.35
C GLY A 48 -1.78 5.88 -9.60
N GLY A 49 -2.69 5.70 -8.67
CA GLY A 49 -3.84 4.79 -8.84
C GLY A 49 -3.53 3.28 -8.75
N PHE A 50 -2.30 2.89 -8.38
CA PHE A 50 -1.89 1.50 -8.10
C PHE A 50 -1.35 1.35 -6.67
N ASN A 51 -1.94 2.08 -5.72
CA ASN A 51 -1.55 2.00 -4.30
C ASN A 51 -2.08 0.74 -3.61
N ASP A 52 -3.15 0.16 -4.16
CA ASP A 52 -3.65 -1.16 -3.78
C ASP A 52 -2.79 -2.23 -4.47
N GLU A 53 -2.17 -3.11 -3.71
CA GLU A 53 -1.35 -4.20 -4.20
C GLU A 53 -2.12 -5.14 -5.11
N VAL A 54 -3.40 -5.35 -4.82
CA VAL A 54 -4.30 -6.17 -5.65
C VAL A 54 -4.58 -5.51 -6.99
N ALA A 55 -4.52 -4.16 -7.08
CA ALA A 55 -4.59 -3.46 -8.36
C ALA A 55 -3.39 -3.78 -9.26
N VAL A 56 -2.20 -3.93 -8.67
CA VAL A 56 -1.01 -4.39 -9.41
C VAL A 56 -1.19 -5.83 -9.90
N CYS A 57 -1.68 -6.73 -9.02
CA CYS A 57 -2.00 -8.11 -9.41
C CYS A 57 -2.98 -8.14 -10.59
N TYR A 58 -4.04 -7.35 -10.50
CA TYR A 58 -5.06 -7.24 -11.56
C TYR A 58 -4.45 -6.80 -12.89
N ALA A 59 -3.66 -5.74 -12.90
CA ALA A 59 -3.01 -5.22 -14.10
C ALA A 59 -2.12 -6.29 -14.76
N VAL A 60 -1.31 -7.00 -13.97
CA VAL A 60 -0.39 -8.03 -14.49
C VAL A 60 -1.15 -9.25 -15.01
N ILE A 61 -2.20 -9.69 -14.32
CA ILE A 61 -3.03 -10.82 -14.76
C ILE A 61 -3.75 -10.49 -16.08
N LEU A 62 -4.36 -9.31 -16.19
CA LEU A 62 -4.99 -8.87 -17.43
C LEU A 62 -3.98 -8.73 -18.58
N THR A 63 -2.80 -8.21 -18.30
CA THR A 63 -1.73 -8.10 -19.29
C THR A 63 -1.28 -9.48 -19.77
N SER A 64 -1.14 -10.45 -18.86
CA SER A 64 -0.76 -11.82 -19.20
C SER A 64 -1.83 -12.49 -20.07
N PHE A 65 -3.09 -12.27 -19.75
CA PHE A 65 -4.22 -12.71 -20.57
C PHE A 65 -4.17 -12.07 -21.97
N ALA A 66 -3.96 -10.76 -22.04
CA ALA A 66 -3.86 -10.03 -23.30
C ALA A 66 -2.68 -10.50 -24.15
N ALA A 67 -1.52 -10.72 -23.55
CA ALA A 67 -0.34 -11.25 -24.24
C ALA A 67 -0.64 -12.60 -24.92
N LYS A 68 -1.34 -13.51 -24.20
CA LYS A 68 -1.78 -14.79 -24.72
C LYS A 68 -2.76 -14.64 -25.88
N GLU A 69 -3.79 -13.79 -25.75
CA GLU A 69 -4.78 -13.55 -26.81
C GLU A 69 -4.16 -12.92 -28.07
N LEU A 70 -3.20 -12.03 -27.89
CA LEU A 70 -2.50 -11.34 -29.00
C LEU A 70 -1.37 -12.18 -29.61
N GLY A 71 -0.97 -13.28 -28.99
CA GLY A 71 0.20 -14.05 -29.39
C GLY A 71 1.53 -13.29 -29.26
N LYS A 72 1.61 -12.35 -28.31
CA LYS A 72 2.76 -11.49 -28.06
C LYS A 72 3.50 -11.87 -26.78
N PRO A 73 4.80 -11.54 -26.66
CA PRO A 73 5.52 -11.69 -25.40
C PRO A 73 4.91 -10.82 -24.29
N PHE A 74 4.78 -11.36 -23.08
CA PHE A 74 4.30 -10.59 -21.91
C PHE A 74 5.12 -9.31 -21.69
N THR A 75 6.44 -9.38 -21.85
CA THR A 75 7.35 -8.24 -21.66
C THR A 75 7.10 -7.06 -22.60
N GLU A 76 6.57 -7.31 -23.79
CA GLU A 76 6.16 -6.28 -24.73
C GLU A 76 4.84 -5.62 -24.26
N VAL A 77 3.83 -6.46 -23.99
CA VAL A 77 2.48 -5.96 -23.65
C VAL A 77 2.46 -5.22 -22.30
N ILE A 78 3.23 -5.69 -21.29
CA ILE A 78 3.29 -5.02 -19.99
C ILE A 78 3.96 -3.64 -20.08
N LYS A 79 4.93 -3.48 -20.96
CA LYS A 79 5.56 -2.18 -21.22
C LYS A 79 4.53 -1.20 -21.79
N ASP A 80 3.77 -1.63 -22.80
CA ASP A 80 2.72 -0.83 -23.41
C ASP A 80 1.62 -0.48 -22.37
N VAL A 81 1.22 -1.44 -21.52
CA VAL A 81 0.26 -1.20 -20.43
C VAL A 81 0.78 -0.15 -19.45
N ILE A 82 2.04 -0.25 -19.02
CA ILE A 82 2.64 0.73 -18.11
C ILE A 82 2.67 2.12 -18.77
N GLU A 83 3.08 2.22 -20.03
CA GLU A 83 3.16 3.49 -20.76
C GLU A 83 1.80 4.18 -20.89
N ASN A 84 0.72 3.41 -21.07
CA ASN A 84 -0.65 3.91 -21.23
C ASN A 84 -1.45 3.97 -19.91
N SER A 85 -0.86 3.57 -18.78
CA SER A 85 -1.48 3.71 -17.46
C SER A 85 -1.34 5.13 -16.92
N ASN A 86 -2.30 5.54 -16.09
CA ASN A 86 -2.35 6.87 -15.45
C ASN A 86 -3.00 6.78 -14.07
N GLU A 87 -3.29 7.93 -13.45
CA GLU A 87 -3.90 8.04 -12.11
C GLU A 87 -5.27 7.37 -11.95
N ARG A 88 -5.92 6.96 -13.06
CA ARG A 88 -7.15 6.16 -13.02
C ARG A 88 -6.90 4.68 -12.69
N GLY A 89 -5.63 4.30 -12.51
CA GLY A 89 -5.23 2.95 -12.10
C GLY A 89 -5.73 1.87 -13.05
N ILE A 90 -6.37 0.84 -12.50
CA ILE A 90 -6.88 -0.32 -13.28
C ILE A 90 -7.85 0.05 -14.39
N LEU A 91 -8.59 1.15 -14.28
CA LEU A 91 -9.49 1.60 -15.34
C LEU A 91 -8.72 2.03 -16.60
N SER A 92 -7.52 2.60 -16.44
CA SER A 92 -6.67 2.92 -17.58
C SER A 92 -6.12 1.67 -18.27
N VAL A 93 -5.84 0.61 -17.50
CA VAL A 93 -5.45 -0.70 -18.05
C VAL A 93 -6.60 -1.31 -18.86
N ASP A 94 -7.80 -1.30 -18.31
CA ASP A 94 -8.99 -1.80 -18.97
C ASP A 94 -9.23 -1.09 -20.32
N ASP A 95 -9.21 0.25 -20.30
CA ASP A 95 -9.42 1.07 -21.48
C ASP A 95 -8.36 0.79 -22.56
N PHE A 96 -7.08 0.73 -22.16
CA PHE A 96 -5.99 0.44 -23.08
C PHE A 96 -6.14 -0.94 -23.73
N LEU A 97 -6.37 -2.00 -22.93
CA LEU A 97 -6.52 -3.36 -23.46
C LEU A 97 -7.71 -3.50 -24.40
N GLN A 98 -8.83 -2.80 -24.12
CA GLN A 98 -9.97 -2.76 -25.02
C GLN A 98 -9.65 -2.01 -26.33
N THR A 99 -8.89 -0.91 -26.25
CA THR A 99 -8.47 -0.13 -27.43
C THR A 99 -7.63 -0.98 -28.41
N ILE A 100 -6.79 -1.87 -27.88
CA ILE A 100 -6.00 -2.81 -28.72
C ILE A 100 -6.75 -4.09 -29.08
N GLY A 101 -8.07 -4.15 -28.83
CA GLY A 101 -8.98 -5.21 -29.28
C GLY A 101 -9.06 -6.44 -28.40
N VAL A 102 -8.51 -6.41 -27.17
CA VAL A 102 -8.58 -7.56 -26.24
C VAL A 102 -9.93 -7.59 -25.52
N LYS A 103 -10.60 -8.74 -25.54
CA LYS A 103 -11.90 -8.96 -24.88
C LYS A 103 -11.71 -9.39 -23.42
N ILE A 104 -11.55 -8.42 -22.52
CA ILE A 104 -11.26 -8.67 -21.09
C ILE A 104 -12.47 -9.00 -20.22
N THR A 105 -13.70 -8.97 -20.74
CA THR A 105 -14.94 -9.12 -19.95
C THR A 105 -14.99 -10.41 -19.16
N SER A 106 -14.62 -11.55 -19.74
CA SER A 106 -14.69 -12.87 -19.09
C SER A 106 -13.70 -12.99 -17.93
N ILE A 107 -12.46 -12.52 -18.12
CA ILE A 107 -11.45 -12.58 -17.06
C ILE A 107 -11.74 -11.56 -15.95
N LYS A 108 -12.26 -10.38 -16.29
CA LYS A 108 -12.73 -9.40 -15.29
C LYS A 108 -13.82 -9.98 -14.40
N ALA A 109 -14.80 -10.68 -14.99
CA ALA A 109 -15.87 -11.32 -14.23
C ALA A 109 -15.33 -12.39 -13.28
N LYS A 110 -14.32 -13.18 -13.69
CA LYS A 110 -13.67 -14.16 -12.82
C LYS A 110 -12.90 -13.52 -11.67
N LEU A 111 -12.12 -12.48 -11.94
CA LEU A 111 -11.32 -11.80 -10.92
C LEU A 111 -12.20 -11.05 -9.91
N ASN A 112 -13.33 -10.49 -10.38
CA ASN A 112 -14.31 -9.77 -9.57
C ASN A 112 -13.70 -8.70 -8.66
N TYR A 113 -12.72 -7.93 -9.17
CA TYR A 113 -11.91 -6.97 -8.41
C TYR A 113 -12.74 -5.91 -7.67
N PHE A 114 -13.84 -5.43 -8.28
CA PHE A 114 -14.65 -4.35 -7.72
C PHE A 114 -15.59 -4.77 -6.58
N SER A 115 -15.62 -6.04 -6.23
CA SER A 115 -16.39 -6.53 -5.09
C SER A 115 -15.62 -6.45 -3.77
N SER A 116 -16.25 -6.83 -2.67
CA SER A 116 -15.59 -6.85 -1.35
C SER A 116 -14.49 -7.93 -1.29
N HIS A 117 -13.56 -7.79 -0.35
CA HIS A 117 -12.52 -8.79 -0.05
C HIS A 117 -13.11 -10.20 0.11
N GLU A 118 -14.31 -10.31 0.68
CA GLU A 118 -14.97 -11.58 0.92
C GLU A 118 -15.53 -12.28 -0.32
N THR A 119 -15.79 -11.52 -1.38
CA THR A 119 -16.48 -12.02 -2.60
C THR A 119 -15.62 -11.90 -3.86
N SER A 120 -14.59 -11.10 -3.83
CA SER A 120 -13.61 -10.96 -4.91
C SER A 120 -12.66 -12.14 -4.92
N TYR A 121 -12.54 -12.82 -6.07
CA TYR A 121 -11.59 -13.92 -6.20
C TYR A 121 -10.14 -13.46 -6.02
N ILE A 122 -9.77 -12.35 -6.65
CA ILE A 122 -8.39 -11.86 -6.57
C ILE A 122 -8.01 -11.42 -5.16
N TYR A 123 -8.91 -10.73 -4.42
CA TYR A 123 -8.68 -10.39 -3.02
C TYR A 123 -8.63 -11.63 -2.13
N THR A 124 -9.54 -12.58 -2.33
CA THR A 124 -9.56 -13.85 -1.58
C THR A 124 -8.22 -14.59 -1.68
N ILE A 125 -7.64 -14.67 -2.87
CA ILE A 125 -6.33 -15.33 -3.07
C ILE A 125 -5.20 -14.50 -2.43
N PHE A 126 -5.21 -13.19 -2.63
CA PHE A 126 -4.21 -12.30 -2.05
C PHE A 126 -4.21 -12.38 -0.51
N ASP A 127 -5.39 -12.27 0.09
CA ASP A 127 -5.56 -12.28 1.55
C ASP A 127 -5.11 -13.60 2.17
N GLN A 128 -5.43 -14.73 1.55
CA GLN A 128 -4.96 -16.04 2.04
C GLN A 128 -3.43 -16.16 1.97
N ILE A 129 -2.81 -15.65 0.91
CA ILE A 129 -1.35 -15.66 0.77
C ILE A 129 -0.70 -14.70 1.76
N PHE A 130 -1.29 -13.52 1.95
CA PHE A 130 -0.75 -12.49 2.84
C PHE A 130 -0.94 -12.83 4.32
N TYR A 131 -2.16 -13.16 4.73
CA TYR A 131 -2.47 -13.49 6.12
C TYR A 131 -2.10 -14.94 6.50
N GLY A 132 -2.06 -15.85 5.53
CA GLY A 132 -1.99 -17.29 5.75
C GLY A 132 -3.34 -17.91 6.13
N ALA A 133 -3.49 -19.21 5.97
CA ALA A 133 -4.75 -19.92 6.16
C ALA A 133 -5.39 -19.62 7.52
N LYS A 134 -4.63 -19.75 8.60
CA LYS A 134 -5.14 -19.61 9.97
C LYS A 134 -5.68 -18.20 10.27
N LEU A 135 -4.97 -17.16 9.90
CA LEU A 135 -5.41 -15.78 10.15
C LEU A 135 -6.54 -15.39 9.20
N TYR A 136 -6.49 -15.84 7.94
CA TYR A 136 -7.58 -15.62 7.00
C TYR A 136 -8.91 -16.19 7.52
N GLU A 137 -8.92 -17.41 8.06
CA GLU A 137 -10.09 -18.02 8.66
C GLU A 137 -10.62 -17.24 9.89
N GLN A 138 -9.70 -16.69 10.68
CA GLN A 138 -10.07 -15.84 11.83
C GLN A 138 -10.69 -14.50 11.41
N ILE A 139 -10.17 -13.89 10.36
CA ILE A 139 -10.64 -12.58 9.87
C ILE A 139 -12.01 -12.71 9.19
N TYR A 140 -12.11 -13.65 8.25
CA TYR A 140 -13.27 -13.73 7.35
C TYR A 140 -14.28 -14.80 7.75
N SER A 141 -14.00 -15.63 8.77
CA SER A 141 -14.83 -16.76 9.20
C SER A 141 -15.16 -17.72 8.04
N LYS A 142 -14.21 -17.89 7.11
CA LYS A 142 -14.31 -18.74 5.93
C LYS A 142 -13.11 -19.67 5.86
N PRO A 143 -13.28 -20.94 5.41
CA PRO A 143 -12.15 -21.85 5.24
C PRO A 143 -11.19 -21.32 4.17
N ALA A 144 -9.90 -21.44 4.44
CA ALA A 144 -8.87 -21.16 3.44
C ALA A 144 -8.81 -22.31 2.43
N ILE A 145 -8.54 -21.96 1.16
CA ILE A 145 -8.30 -22.93 0.08
C ILE A 145 -6.80 -23.09 -0.23
N ILE A 146 -5.98 -22.19 0.33
CA ILE A 146 -4.53 -22.20 0.19
C ILE A 146 -3.92 -22.44 1.57
N GLU A 147 -3.32 -23.63 1.77
CA GLU A 147 -2.57 -23.91 2.98
C GLU A 147 -1.18 -23.24 2.89
N THR A 148 -1.01 -22.12 3.55
CA THR A 148 0.24 -21.38 3.60
C THR A 148 0.41 -20.67 4.93
N ASN A 149 1.67 -20.45 5.32
CA ASN A 149 2.00 -19.51 6.37
C ASN A 149 1.87 -18.08 5.82
N GLY A 150 1.33 -17.18 6.63
CA GLY A 150 1.12 -15.78 6.21
C GLY A 150 2.43 -15.06 5.95
N LEU A 151 2.48 -14.27 4.89
CA LEU A 151 3.60 -13.38 4.60
C LEU A 151 3.66 -12.19 5.56
N ILE A 152 2.55 -11.88 6.24
CA ILE A 152 2.48 -10.85 7.29
C ILE A 152 3.52 -11.07 8.40
N GLU A 153 3.94 -12.32 8.62
CA GLU A 153 5.02 -12.65 9.58
C GLU A 153 6.40 -12.08 9.18
N LYS A 154 6.54 -11.65 7.92
CA LYS A 154 7.75 -11.04 7.40
C LYS A 154 7.76 -9.52 7.48
N ASP A 155 6.71 -8.92 8.05
CA ASP A 155 6.65 -7.48 8.25
C ASP A 155 7.75 -7.07 9.23
N ASP A 156 8.58 -6.11 8.85
CA ASP A 156 9.63 -5.57 9.71
C ASP A 156 9.11 -4.33 10.44
N VAL A 157 8.99 -4.44 11.76
CA VAL A 157 8.52 -3.35 12.61
C VAL A 157 9.67 -2.39 12.89
N LEU A 158 9.62 -1.21 12.28
CA LEU A 158 10.67 -0.20 12.34
C LEU A 158 10.68 0.60 13.65
N ILE A 159 9.57 0.59 14.38
CA ILE A 159 9.44 1.29 15.65
C ILE A 159 9.82 0.36 16.81
N ASN A 160 10.55 0.88 17.78
CA ASN A 160 10.94 0.13 18.97
C ASN A 160 10.48 0.84 20.25
N SER A 161 10.61 0.18 21.39
CA SER A 161 10.17 0.67 22.70
C SER A 161 10.83 1.99 23.11
N GLU A 162 12.08 2.22 22.73
CA GLU A 162 12.81 3.45 23.04
C GLU A 162 12.21 4.62 22.26
N ILE A 163 12.05 4.49 20.94
CA ILE A 163 11.45 5.53 20.09
C ILE A 163 10.04 5.85 20.58
N VAL A 164 9.22 4.81 20.81
CA VAL A 164 7.86 4.96 21.32
C VAL A 164 7.81 5.75 22.61
N SER A 165 8.67 5.40 23.57
CA SER A 165 8.75 6.06 24.89
C SER A 165 9.13 7.54 24.76
N ILE A 166 10.06 7.87 23.85
CA ILE A 166 10.46 9.27 23.59
C ILE A 166 9.30 10.05 22.98
N LEU A 167 8.64 9.48 21.97
CA LEU A 167 7.51 10.12 21.30
C LEU A 167 6.33 10.32 22.25
N GLN A 168 6.02 9.35 23.10
CA GLN A 168 4.96 9.44 24.10
C GLN A 168 5.22 10.55 25.12
N ARG A 169 6.45 10.74 25.58
CA ARG A 169 6.80 11.84 26.50
C ARG A 169 6.48 13.22 25.90
N LYS A 170 6.60 13.37 24.57
CA LYS A 170 6.33 14.62 23.88
C LYS A 170 4.88 14.78 23.46
N PHE A 171 4.29 13.75 22.89
CA PHE A 171 2.98 13.82 22.24
C PHE A 171 1.86 13.19 23.06
N ALA A 172 2.20 12.52 24.18
CA ALA A 172 1.25 11.72 24.99
C ALA A 172 0.46 10.77 24.07
N LYS A 173 -0.87 10.70 24.22
CA LYS A 173 -1.75 9.90 23.38
C LYS A 173 -2.09 10.54 22.02
N LYS A 174 -1.44 11.64 21.62
CA LYS A 174 -1.68 12.29 20.34
C LYS A 174 -0.78 11.76 19.22
N ILE A 175 -0.66 10.45 19.15
CA ILE A 175 0.04 9.74 18.07
C ILE A 175 -0.97 8.81 17.41
N ALA A 176 -1.31 9.07 16.16
CA ALA A 176 -2.24 8.27 15.39
C ALA A 176 -1.60 7.73 14.11
N ILE A 177 -2.23 6.77 13.51
CA ILE A 177 -1.79 6.09 12.28
C ILE A 177 -2.73 6.51 11.14
N VAL A 178 -2.15 6.78 9.97
CA VAL A 178 -2.90 6.92 8.71
C VAL A 178 -2.18 6.04 7.69
N THR A 179 -2.71 4.86 7.47
CA THR A 179 -2.06 3.80 6.68
C THR A 179 -2.98 3.20 5.63
N GLY A 180 -2.41 2.69 4.54
CA GLY A 180 -3.11 1.88 3.55
C GLY A 180 -3.58 0.53 4.09
N ARG A 181 -2.94 0.03 5.16
CA ARG A 181 -3.24 -1.28 5.77
C ARG A 181 -4.57 -1.28 6.49
N GLY A 182 -5.16 -2.47 6.60
CA GLY A 182 -6.29 -2.73 7.48
C GLY A 182 -5.88 -2.74 8.96
N LYS A 183 -6.84 -2.43 9.83
CA LYS A 183 -6.65 -2.41 11.28
C LYS A 183 -6.15 -3.75 11.83
N PHE A 184 -6.65 -4.84 11.26
CA PHE A 184 -6.23 -6.17 11.70
C PHE A 184 -4.75 -6.40 11.42
N ALA A 185 -4.30 -6.18 10.17
CA ALA A 185 -2.90 -6.35 9.79
C ALA A 185 -1.97 -5.45 10.63
N PHE A 186 -2.36 -4.19 10.81
CA PHE A 186 -1.64 -3.26 11.66
C PHE A 186 -1.53 -3.77 13.11
N SER A 187 -2.66 -4.18 13.69
CA SER A 187 -2.71 -4.66 15.08
C SER A 187 -1.93 -5.94 15.28
N TYR A 188 -1.91 -6.80 14.28
CA TYR A 188 -1.13 -8.03 14.31
C TYR A 188 0.38 -7.77 14.33
N SER A 189 0.86 -6.92 13.41
CA SER A 189 2.29 -6.61 13.30
C SER A 189 2.81 -5.78 14.49
N LEU A 190 1.98 -4.90 15.07
CA LEU A 190 2.36 -3.96 16.13
C LEU A 190 1.76 -4.26 17.50
N LYS A 191 1.34 -5.50 17.74
CA LYS A 191 0.65 -5.92 18.99
C LYS A 191 1.28 -5.37 20.27
N ASP A 192 2.60 -5.30 20.34
CA ASP A 192 3.34 -4.88 21.52
C ASP A 192 3.34 -3.35 21.72
N PHE A 193 2.87 -2.59 20.73
CA PHE A 193 2.90 -1.13 20.72
C PHE A 193 1.54 -0.46 20.58
N LEU A 194 0.44 -1.22 20.46
CA LEU A 194 -0.90 -0.69 20.16
C LEU A 194 -1.36 0.38 21.15
N ASP A 195 -1.10 0.17 22.45
CA ASP A 195 -1.51 1.09 23.52
C ASP A 195 -0.80 2.45 23.45
N ASN A 196 0.23 2.55 22.63
CA ASN A 196 0.99 3.78 22.43
C ASN A 196 0.38 4.71 21.37
N PHE A 197 -0.58 4.22 20.62
CA PHE A 197 -1.25 4.96 19.56
C PHE A 197 -2.70 5.27 19.92
N ASP A 198 -3.18 6.38 19.44
CA ASP A 198 -4.62 6.71 19.47
C ASP A 198 -5.33 5.97 18.33
N ILE A 199 -5.68 4.72 18.57
CA ILE A 199 -6.35 3.85 17.59
C ILE A 199 -7.72 4.40 17.20
N SER A 200 -8.41 5.11 18.09
CA SER A 200 -9.74 5.68 17.82
C SER A 200 -9.70 6.81 16.80
N ASN A 201 -8.57 7.51 16.71
CA ASN A 201 -8.33 8.60 15.77
C ASN A 201 -7.35 8.18 14.65
N SER A 202 -7.02 6.90 14.56
CA SER A 202 -6.26 6.31 13.46
C SER A 202 -7.17 5.92 12.31
N ILE A 203 -6.64 5.97 11.09
CA ILE A 203 -7.38 5.64 9.85
C ILE A 203 -6.66 4.49 9.15
N PHE A 204 -7.39 3.41 8.94
CA PHE A 204 -6.96 2.19 8.28
C PHE A 204 -7.71 2.08 6.96
N LEU A 205 -7.05 2.48 5.86
CA LEU A 205 -7.74 2.75 4.59
C LEU A 205 -8.30 1.51 3.90
N GLU A 206 -7.76 0.32 4.19
CA GLU A 206 -8.33 -0.95 3.72
C GLU A 206 -9.74 -1.19 4.28
N ASP A 207 -10.01 -0.71 5.50
CA ASP A 207 -11.31 -0.85 6.18
C ASP A 207 -12.28 0.31 5.87
N GLU A 208 -11.84 1.30 5.10
CA GLU A 208 -12.60 2.50 4.76
C GLU A 208 -13.13 2.45 3.32
N SER A 209 -14.00 3.38 2.97
CA SER A 209 -14.42 3.57 1.57
C SER A 209 -13.21 3.87 0.67
N LYS A 210 -13.15 3.25 -0.52
CA LYS A 210 -12.08 3.50 -1.51
C LYS A 210 -11.93 4.98 -1.90
N GLU A 211 -12.95 5.80 -1.69
CA GLU A 211 -12.89 7.25 -1.89
C GLU A 211 -11.91 7.95 -0.94
N LEU A 212 -11.64 7.36 0.23
CA LEU A 212 -10.70 7.89 1.22
C LEU A 212 -9.24 7.45 0.96
N ALA A 213 -9.00 6.63 -0.05
CA ALA A 213 -7.66 6.18 -0.40
C ALA A 213 -6.73 7.37 -0.68
N LYS A 214 -5.46 7.21 -0.34
CA LYS A 214 -4.41 8.19 -0.66
C LYS A 214 -4.38 8.45 -2.17
N PRO A 215 -4.23 9.68 -2.61
CA PRO A 215 -3.83 10.89 -1.88
C PRO A 215 -5.01 11.74 -1.34
N ASN A 216 -6.21 11.18 -1.11
CA ASN A 216 -7.31 11.95 -0.53
C ASN A 216 -6.96 12.45 0.87
N VAL A 217 -6.97 13.76 1.06
CA VAL A 217 -6.58 14.42 2.32
C VAL A 217 -7.55 14.16 3.47
N GLU A 218 -8.82 13.80 3.20
CA GLU A 218 -9.83 13.65 4.26
C GLU A 218 -9.46 12.57 5.28
N SER A 219 -8.76 11.52 4.89
CA SER A 219 -8.25 10.52 5.84
C SER A 219 -7.30 11.14 6.87
N LEU A 220 -6.36 11.99 6.42
CA LEU A 220 -5.46 12.71 7.32
C LEU A 220 -6.20 13.76 8.17
N LEU A 221 -7.14 14.50 7.57
CA LEU A 221 -7.92 15.51 8.28
C LEU A 221 -8.82 14.92 9.36
N LYS A 222 -9.44 13.76 9.11
CA LYS A 222 -10.20 13.03 10.15
C LYS A 222 -9.32 12.76 11.37
N SER A 223 -8.10 12.25 11.16
CA SER A 223 -7.15 11.98 12.24
C SER A 223 -6.70 13.26 12.97
N ILE A 224 -6.34 14.32 12.25
CA ILE A 224 -5.93 15.61 12.84
C ILE A 224 -7.04 16.22 13.71
N ARG A 225 -8.27 16.21 13.21
CA ARG A 225 -9.46 16.71 13.94
C ARG A 225 -9.73 15.88 15.19
N GLY A 226 -9.69 14.54 15.07
CA GLY A 226 -9.89 13.63 16.20
C GLY A 226 -8.85 13.81 17.30
N LEU A 227 -7.59 14.00 16.95
CA LEU A 227 -6.52 14.32 17.89
C LEU A 227 -6.62 15.74 18.48
N ASN A 228 -7.55 16.57 18.01
CA ASN A 228 -7.66 18.00 18.37
C ASN A 228 -6.28 18.67 18.29
N SER A 229 -5.61 18.53 17.16
CA SER A 229 -4.22 18.97 16.99
C SER A 229 -4.15 20.30 16.25
N LYS A 230 -3.46 21.30 16.85
CA LYS A 230 -3.24 22.61 16.20
C LYS A 230 -2.09 22.58 15.19
N HIS A 231 -1.17 21.65 15.35
CA HIS A 231 -0.04 21.43 14.45
C HIS A 231 0.23 19.92 14.39
N CYS A 232 0.16 19.35 13.21
CA CYS A 232 0.46 17.94 12.95
C CYS A 232 1.87 17.79 12.38
N ILE A 233 2.59 16.75 12.81
CA ILE A 233 3.73 16.20 12.08
C ILE A 233 3.22 14.93 11.43
N TYR A 234 3.28 14.86 10.10
CA TYR A 234 2.89 13.68 9.35
C TYR A 234 4.15 13.00 8.81
N VAL A 235 4.40 11.78 9.26
CA VAL A 235 5.56 10.98 8.87
C VAL A 235 5.10 9.95 7.84
N GLY A 236 5.71 9.99 6.68
CA GLY A 236 5.35 9.09 5.58
C GLY A 236 6.53 8.86 4.64
N ASP A 237 6.35 7.96 3.68
CA ASP A 237 7.42 7.60 2.75
C ASP A 237 6.99 7.68 1.28
N SER A 238 5.77 8.08 1.00
CA SER A 238 5.22 8.15 -0.35
C SER A 238 4.99 9.58 -0.84
N MET A 239 4.86 9.73 -2.16
CA MET A 239 4.43 10.98 -2.78
C MET A 239 3.02 11.36 -2.29
N GLU A 240 2.14 10.39 -2.17
CA GLU A 240 0.76 10.59 -1.72
C GLU A 240 0.70 11.13 -0.29
N ASP A 241 1.55 10.63 0.61
CA ASP A 241 1.65 11.15 1.98
C ASP A 241 2.05 12.63 1.98
N MET A 242 3.03 12.98 1.16
CA MET A 242 3.46 14.37 1.00
C MET A 242 2.33 15.26 0.46
N LEU A 243 1.63 14.80 -0.57
CA LEU A 243 0.50 15.54 -1.17
C LEU A 243 -0.61 15.75 -0.15
N MET A 244 -0.95 14.74 0.66
CA MET A 244 -1.93 14.86 1.73
C MET A 244 -1.51 15.90 2.78
N ALA A 245 -0.24 15.93 3.21
CA ALA A 245 0.26 16.91 4.16
C ALA A 245 0.22 18.34 3.60
N ASN A 246 0.60 18.52 2.35
CA ASN A 246 0.54 19.81 1.66
C ASN A 246 -0.90 20.30 1.56
N LYS A 247 -1.81 19.42 1.12
CA LYS A 247 -3.23 19.73 0.98
C LYS A 247 -3.89 20.06 2.32
N ALA A 248 -3.54 19.34 3.39
CA ALA A 248 -4.00 19.66 4.74
C ALA A 248 -3.56 21.07 5.16
N THR A 249 -2.33 21.46 4.83
CA THR A 249 -1.81 22.81 5.10
C THR A 249 -2.55 23.89 4.30
N GLU A 250 -2.82 23.67 3.02
CA GLU A 250 -3.61 24.56 2.17
C GLU A 250 -5.04 24.76 2.72
N MET A 251 -5.61 23.72 3.34
CA MET A 251 -6.93 23.76 3.98
C MET A 251 -6.92 24.36 5.39
N GLY A 252 -5.78 24.92 5.85
CA GLY A 252 -5.64 25.61 7.13
C GLY A 252 -5.25 24.71 8.31
N PHE A 253 -4.95 23.44 8.08
CA PHE A 253 -4.44 22.52 9.11
C PHE A 253 -2.92 22.51 9.06
N LYS A 254 -2.27 23.28 9.95
CA LYS A 254 -0.80 23.35 10.00
C LYS A 254 -0.18 21.95 10.09
N THR A 255 0.35 21.46 8.98
CA THR A 255 0.92 20.10 8.86
C THR A 255 2.33 20.17 8.33
N THR A 256 3.28 19.60 9.07
CA THR A 256 4.67 19.46 8.64
C THR A 256 4.89 18.03 8.17
N PHE A 257 5.25 17.84 6.92
CA PHE A 257 5.60 16.52 6.39
C PHE A 257 7.04 16.17 6.76
N CYS A 258 7.22 14.92 7.20
CA CYS A 258 8.53 14.31 7.46
C CYS A 258 8.65 13.08 6.56
N GLY A 259 9.48 13.17 5.53
CA GLY A 259 9.69 12.10 4.55
C GLY A 259 10.72 11.09 5.03
N ILE A 260 10.38 9.80 4.99
CA ILE A 260 11.31 8.68 5.25
C ILE A 260 11.70 8.05 3.91
N TYR A 261 13.00 8.00 3.60
CA TYR A 261 13.46 7.48 2.30
C TYR A 261 14.20 6.15 2.37
N GLY A 262 14.82 5.80 3.50
CA GLY A 262 15.76 4.66 3.59
C GLY A 262 15.10 3.28 3.47
N THR A 263 13.79 3.17 3.71
CA THR A 263 13.04 1.91 3.52
C THR A 263 12.69 1.63 2.04
N SER A 264 13.04 2.53 1.14
CA SER A 264 12.78 2.34 -0.29
C SER A 264 13.80 1.40 -0.93
N LYS A 265 13.38 0.59 -1.91
CA LYS A 265 14.30 -0.16 -2.78
C LYS A 265 15.20 0.74 -3.65
N LYS A 266 14.82 2.01 -3.80
CA LYS A 266 15.58 3.04 -4.54
C LYS A 266 15.66 4.31 -3.68
N PRO A 267 16.43 4.28 -2.57
CA PRO A 267 16.44 5.36 -1.58
C PRO A 267 16.94 6.69 -2.18
N GLU A 268 17.90 6.67 -3.10
CA GLU A 268 18.43 7.86 -3.75
C GLU A 268 17.35 8.60 -4.56
N ILE A 269 16.53 7.85 -5.32
CA ILE A 269 15.44 8.42 -6.12
C ILE A 269 14.39 9.04 -5.20
N LYS A 270 14.05 8.36 -4.11
CA LYS A 270 13.08 8.87 -3.12
C LYS A 270 13.62 10.12 -2.41
N LEU A 271 14.90 10.13 -2.05
CA LEU A 271 15.57 11.28 -1.46
C LEU A 271 15.52 12.49 -2.40
N GLU A 272 15.85 12.31 -3.68
CA GLU A 272 15.78 13.37 -4.68
C GLU A 272 14.34 13.87 -4.88
N MET A 273 13.37 12.97 -4.92
CA MET A 273 11.95 13.33 -5.00
C MET A 273 11.56 14.26 -3.84
N PHE A 274 11.92 13.92 -2.60
CA PHE A 274 11.62 14.77 -1.44
C PHE A 274 12.35 16.11 -1.49
N LYS A 275 13.62 16.13 -1.90
CA LYS A 275 14.40 17.38 -2.06
C LYS A 275 13.78 18.28 -3.12
N ASN A 276 13.43 17.74 -4.29
CA ASN A 276 12.84 18.49 -5.40
C ASN A 276 11.46 19.08 -5.05
N ASN A 277 10.76 18.49 -4.09
CA ASN A 277 9.49 18.99 -3.57
C ASN A 277 9.64 19.82 -2.28
N ASN A 278 10.86 20.22 -1.90
CA ASN A 278 11.14 21.06 -0.73
C ASN A 278 10.56 20.50 0.58
N VAL A 279 10.61 19.18 0.77
CA VAL A 279 10.15 18.55 2.01
C VAL A 279 10.98 19.06 3.20
N PRO A 280 10.33 19.61 4.25
CA PRO A 280 11.04 20.31 5.32
C PRO A 280 11.88 19.41 6.23
N ILE A 281 11.48 18.14 6.39
CA ILE A 281 12.22 17.15 7.18
C ILE A 281 12.35 15.89 6.33
N ILE A 282 13.58 15.47 6.06
CA ILE A 282 13.89 14.27 5.28
C ILE A 282 14.83 13.42 6.12
N LEU A 283 14.42 12.17 6.41
CA LEU A 283 15.17 11.27 7.26
C LEU A 283 15.37 9.92 6.56
N ASP A 284 16.48 9.27 6.83
CA ASP A 284 16.74 7.93 6.36
C ASP A 284 15.80 6.91 7.07
N SER A 285 15.61 7.07 8.37
CA SER A 285 14.83 6.14 9.19
C SER A 285 13.96 6.88 10.20
N ILE A 286 12.85 6.23 10.59
CA ILE A 286 12.00 6.66 11.69
C ILE A 286 12.76 6.81 13.02
N SER A 287 13.83 6.05 13.22
CA SER A 287 14.69 6.13 14.41
C SER A 287 15.36 7.49 14.60
N GLN A 288 15.45 8.30 13.54
CA GLN A 288 16.04 9.65 13.58
C GLN A 288 15.04 10.73 14.02
N ILE A 289 13.74 10.41 14.12
CA ILE A 289 12.69 11.38 14.49
C ILE A 289 12.96 12.05 15.85
N PRO A 290 13.32 11.31 16.93
CA PRO A 290 13.61 11.95 18.20
C PRO A 290 14.68 13.05 18.10
N LYS A 291 15.77 12.79 17.40
CA LYS A 291 16.85 13.77 17.15
C LYS A 291 16.38 14.93 16.28
N ALA A 292 15.68 14.66 15.19
CA ALA A 292 15.19 15.69 14.26
C ALA A 292 14.20 16.65 14.93
N LEU A 293 13.47 16.20 15.95
CA LEU A 293 12.53 17.00 16.73
C LEU A 293 13.12 17.56 18.03
N ASN A 294 14.44 17.42 18.26
CA ASN A 294 15.14 17.84 19.49
C ASN A 294 14.49 17.25 20.77
N LEU A 295 14.16 15.97 20.75
CA LEU A 295 13.57 15.26 21.88
C LEU A 295 14.61 14.48 22.71
N VAL A 296 15.80 14.35 22.17
CA VAL A 296 16.99 13.71 22.75
C VAL A 296 18.21 14.56 22.47
#